data_3944bc3e653f945988f7e4a090e1852c
#
_entry.id   3944bc3e653f945988f7e4a090e1852c
#
_cell.length_a   1.000
_cell.length_b   1.000
_cell.length_c   1.000
_cell.angle_alpha   90.00
_cell.angle_beta   90.00
_cell.angle_gamma   90.00
#
_symmetry.space_group_name_H-M   'P 1'
#
loop_
_entity.id
_entity.type
_entity.pdbx_description
1 polymer ?
#
loop_
_entity_poly.entity_id
_entity_poly.type
_entity_poly.pdbx_seq_one_letter_code
_entity_poly.pdbx_strand_id
1 'polypeptide(L)'
;MIELTRLNGNRMTLNSDLIKTAEASPDTMLTLINGEKLIVREEIDEIVERVLAYRSRLLAAVARRLPRIEGNERTAALTSLDLNGQ
;
A
#
# COMPACT_ATOMS: atom_id res chain seq x y z
N MET A 1 1.28 4.26 5.12
CA MET A 1 0.75 5.63 4.93
C MET A 1 1.13 6.17 3.58
N ILE A 2 0.17 6.72 2.88
CA ILE A 2 0.39 7.37 1.59
C ILE A 2 -0.10 8.81 1.67
N GLU A 3 0.53 9.69 0.90
CA GLU A 3 0.09 11.08 0.81
C GLU A 3 -0.89 11.25 -0.32
N LEU A 4 -1.98 11.94 -0.04
CA LEU A 4 -3.00 12.27 -1.03
C LEU A 4 -3.35 13.75 -0.92
N THR A 5 -3.91 14.28 -1.99
CA THR A 5 -4.35 15.67 -2.04
C THR A 5 -5.87 15.70 -2.13
N ARG A 6 -6.52 16.31 -1.16
CA ARG A 6 -7.96 16.50 -1.19
C ARG A 6 -8.34 17.41 -2.36
N LEU A 7 -9.59 17.33 -2.76
CA LEU A 7 -10.08 18.14 -3.87
C LEU A 7 -9.85 19.63 -3.64
N ASN A 8 -9.90 20.07 -2.39
CA ASN A 8 -9.67 21.49 -2.04
C ASN A 8 -8.19 21.89 -2.03
N GLY A 9 -7.28 20.98 -2.35
CA GLY A 9 -5.85 21.24 -2.40
C GLY A 9 -5.09 20.92 -1.14
N ASN A 10 -5.75 20.59 -0.05
CA ASN A 10 -5.08 20.23 1.21
C ASN A 10 -4.49 18.83 1.12
N ARG A 11 -3.26 18.70 1.56
CA ARG A 11 -2.60 17.41 1.62
C ARG A 11 -3.04 16.66 2.87
N MET A 12 -3.10 15.33 2.73
CA MET A 12 -3.40 14.46 3.84
C MET A 12 -2.58 13.18 3.73
N THR A 13 -2.40 12.53 4.86
CA THR A 13 -1.78 11.22 4.92
C THR A 13 -2.86 10.22 5.30
N LEU A 14 -2.93 9.11 4.55
CA LEU A 14 -3.95 8.09 4.75
C LEU A 14 -3.29 6.73 4.87
N ASN A 15 -3.79 5.93 5.81
CA ASN A 15 -3.43 4.52 5.87
C ASN A 15 -4.14 3.81 4.72
N SER A 16 -3.35 3.32 3.77
CA SER A 16 -3.90 2.69 2.56
C SER A 16 -4.70 1.42 2.85
N ASP A 17 -4.48 0.79 3.99
CA ASP A 17 -5.24 -0.40 4.38
C ASP A 17 -6.69 -0.08 4.73
N LEU A 18 -7.02 1.19 4.92
CA LEU A 18 -8.38 1.63 5.17
C LEU A 18 -9.20 1.81 3.89
N ILE A 19 -8.57 1.74 2.74
CA ILE A 19 -9.25 1.93 1.46
C ILE A 19 -9.95 0.64 1.08
N LYS A 20 -11.28 0.73 0.91
CA LYS A 20 -12.08 -0.40 0.46
C LYS A 20 -12.18 -0.42 -1.06
N THR A 21 -12.53 0.71 -1.66
CA THR A 21 -12.66 0.84 -3.11
C THR A 21 -12.21 2.21 -3.58
N ALA A 22 -11.81 2.28 -4.85
CA ALA A 22 -11.46 3.53 -5.51
C ALA A 22 -12.20 3.58 -6.84
N GLU A 23 -12.87 4.69 -7.10
CA GLU A 23 -13.62 4.89 -8.34
C GLU A 23 -13.23 6.23 -8.95
N ALA A 24 -13.22 6.30 -10.26
CA ALA A 24 -12.92 7.52 -10.99
C ALA A 24 -14.13 7.94 -11.83
N SER A 25 -14.94 8.89 -11.33
CA SER A 25 -16.09 9.35 -12.08
C SER A 25 -16.69 10.64 -11.49
N PRO A 26 -16.34 11.81 -11.96
CA PRO A 26 -15.17 12.15 -12.76
C PRO A 26 -13.90 12.24 -11.94
N ASP A 27 -14.02 12.54 -10.63
CA ASP A 27 -12.89 12.60 -9.72
C ASP A 27 -12.68 11.27 -9.05
N THR A 28 -11.45 11.06 -8.55
CA THR A 28 -11.15 9.84 -7.80
C THR A 28 -11.81 9.88 -6.44
N MET A 29 -12.70 8.94 -6.20
CA MET A 29 -13.38 8.80 -4.93
C MET A 29 -12.95 7.51 -4.25
N LEU A 30 -12.44 7.64 -3.04
CA LEU A 30 -12.05 6.51 -2.20
C LEU A 30 -13.16 6.25 -1.19
N THR A 31 -13.58 5.00 -1.09
CA THR A 31 -14.48 4.58 -0.02
C THR A 31 -13.66 3.82 1.01
N LEU A 32 -13.71 4.28 2.25
CA LEU A 32 -12.97 3.68 3.34
C LEU A 32 -13.79 2.55 3.97
N ILE A 33 -13.11 1.71 4.75
CA ILE A 33 -13.75 0.54 5.35
C ILE A 33 -14.87 0.90 6.33
N ASN A 34 -14.84 2.13 6.89
CA ASN A 34 -15.91 2.63 7.76
C ASN A 34 -17.07 3.27 7.01
N GLY A 35 -17.04 3.25 5.68
CA GLY A 35 -18.07 3.85 4.84
C GLY A 35 -17.83 5.31 4.48
N GLU A 36 -16.86 5.97 5.04
CA GLU A 36 -16.53 7.34 4.67
C GLU A 36 -16.02 7.39 3.23
N LYS A 37 -16.34 8.49 2.56
CA LYS A 37 -15.90 8.73 1.18
C LYS A 37 -14.99 9.93 1.16
N LEU A 38 -13.95 9.83 0.33
CA LEU A 38 -12.92 10.83 0.24
C LEU A 38 -12.62 11.08 -1.22
N ILE A 39 -12.72 12.35 -1.65
CA ILE A 39 -12.42 12.74 -3.01
C ILE A 39 -11.02 13.32 -3.05
N VAL A 40 -10.18 12.79 -3.91
CA VAL A 40 -8.79 13.20 -4.03
C VAL A 40 -8.45 13.59 -5.47
N ARG A 41 -7.38 14.35 -5.64
CA ARG A 41 -6.93 14.82 -6.95
C ARG A 41 -6.10 13.78 -7.70
N GLU A 42 -5.45 12.87 -6.99
CA GLU A 42 -4.64 11.84 -7.61
C GLU A 42 -5.50 10.89 -8.43
N GLU A 43 -4.98 10.47 -9.56
CA GLU A 43 -5.63 9.43 -10.33
C GLU A 43 -5.42 8.06 -9.67
N ILE A 44 -6.27 7.10 -9.98
CA ILE A 44 -6.19 5.77 -9.39
C ILE A 44 -4.81 5.15 -9.60
N ASP A 45 -4.25 5.30 -10.78
CA ASP A 45 -2.92 4.76 -11.08
C ASP A 45 -1.84 5.36 -10.18
N GLU A 46 -1.93 6.65 -9.88
CA GLU A 46 -1.01 7.30 -8.96
C GLU A 46 -1.15 6.75 -7.55
N ILE A 47 -2.39 6.49 -7.13
CA ILE A 47 -2.64 5.93 -5.80
C ILE A 47 -2.05 4.53 -5.70
N VAL A 48 -2.25 3.70 -6.72
CA VAL A 48 -1.68 2.36 -6.77
C VAL A 48 -0.16 2.42 -6.66
N GLU A 49 0.47 3.32 -7.40
CA GLU A 49 1.93 3.50 -7.34
C GLU A 49 2.39 3.91 -5.94
N ARG A 50 1.68 4.79 -5.29
CA ARG A 50 2.02 5.23 -3.93
C ARG A 50 1.87 4.11 -2.92
N VAL A 51 0.85 3.29 -3.05
CA VAL A 51 0.65 2.11 -2.19
C VAL A 51 1.79 1.13 -2.37
N LEU A 52 2.14 0.83 -3.61
CA LEU A 52 3.23 -0.09 -3.90
C LEU A 52 4.57 0.43 -3.40
N ALA A 53 4.84 1.72 -3.60
CA ALA A 53 6.06 2.35 -3.11
C ALA A 53 6.15 2.29 -1.58
N TYR A 54 5.06 2.56 -0.90
CA TYR A 54 5.01 2.48 0.55
C TYR A 54 5.29 1.06 1.04
N ARG A 55 4.65 0.06 0.44
CA ARG A 55 4.84 -1.34 0.81
C ARG A 55 6.27 -1.80 0.57
N SER A 56 6.88 -1.38 -0.54
CA SER A 56 8.29 -1.68 -0.82
C SER A 56 9.22 -1.12 0.24
N ARG A 57 9.00 0.13 0.64
CA ARG A 57 9.80 0.75 1.69
C ARG A 57 9.61 0.06 3.03
N LEU A 58 8.39 -0.34 3.33
CA LEU A 58 8.08 -1.04 4.56
C LEU A 58 8.80 -2.39 4.61
N LEU A 59 8.73 -3.16 3.53
CA LEU A 59 9.39 -4.45 3.45
C LEU A 59 10.90 -4.31 3.57
N ALA A 60 11.50 -3.32 2.92
CA ALA A 60 12.92 -3.05 3.02
C ALA A 60 13.33 -2.70 4.45
N ALA A 61 12.52 -1.89 5.13
CA ALA A 61 12.79 -1.52 6.51
C ALA A 61 12.72 -2.72 7.45
N VAL A 62 11.72 -3.58 7.26
CA VAL A 62 11.58 -4.82 8.05
C VAL A 62 12.77 -5.74 7.78
N ALA A 63 13.13 -5.92 6.53
CA ALA A 63 14.25 -6.80 6.16
C ALA A 63 15.56 -6.35 6.81
N ARG A 64 15.79 -5.04 6.88
CA ARG A 64 17.00 -4.52 7.53
C ARG A 64 17.04 -4.75 9.03
N ARG A 65 15.86 -4.87 9.66
CA ARG A 65 15.75 -5.06 11.12
C ARG A 65 15.74 -6.52 11.54
N LEU A 66 15.54 -7.44 10.62
CA LEU A 66 15.54 -8.85 10.93
C LEU A 66 16.96 -9.34 11.17
N PRO A 67 17.16 -10.30 12.11
CA PRO A 67 18.45 -10.93 12.27
C PRO A 67 18.89 -11.57 10.96
N ARG A 68 20.19 -11.51 10.70
CA ARG A 68 20.74 -12.16 9.52
C ARG A 68 20.74 -13.66 9.74
N ILE A 69 19.94 -14.36 8.97
CA ILE A 69 19.88 -15.82 9.02
C ILE A 69 20.75 -16.35 7.89
N GLU A 70 21.54 -17.39 8.18
CA GLU A 70 22.34 -18.03 7.16
C GLU A 70 21.44 -18.55 6.05
N GLY A 71 21.82 -18.20 4.83
CA GLY A 71 20.96 -18.13 3.70
C GLY A 71 20.07 -19.33 3.39
N ASN A 72 20.56 -20.55 3.58
CA ASN A 72 19.84 -21.72 3.07
C ASN A 72 18.49 -21.95 3.76
N GLU A 73 18.44 -21.81 5.06
CA GLU A 73 17.19 -22.02 5.79
C GLU A 73 16.16 -20.99 5.40
N ARG A 74 16.56 -19.74 5.32
CA ARG A 74 15.67 -18.65 4.95
C ARG A 74 15.15 -18.80 3.53
N THR A 75 16.06 -19.15 2.62
CA THR A 75 15.70 -19.34 1.22
C THR A 75 14.72 -20.51 1.08
N ALA A 76 14.97 -21.61 1.76
CA ALA A 76 14.09 -22.76 1.74
C ALA A 76 12.71 -22.42 2.27
N ALA A 77 12.63 -21.66 3.36
CA ALA A 77 11.36 -21.26 3.94
C ALA A 77 10.56 -20.38 2.99
N LEU A 78 11.21 -19.40 2.35
CA LEU A 78 10.55 -18.52 1.39
C LEU A 78 10.07 -19.29 0.16
N THR A 79 10.88 -20.21 -0.34
CA THR A 79 10.51 -21.04 -1.48
C THR A 79 9.31 -21.92 -1.15
N SER A 80 9.31 -22.47 0.04
CA SER A 80 8.19 -23.30 0.51
C SER A 80 6.90 -22.49 0.59
N LEU A 81 6.95 -21.28 1.09
CA LEU A 81 5.80 -20.40 1.15
C LEU A 81 5.27 -20.05 -0.24
N ASP A 82 6.17 -19.78 -1.17
CA ASP A 82 5.77 -19.47 -2.55
C ASP A 82 5.05 -20.64 -3.19
N LEU A 83 5.54 -21.83 -2.99
CA LEU A 83 4.92 -23.03 -3.54
C LEU A 83 3.54 -23.27 -2.94
N ASN A 84 3.40 -23.03 -1.66
CA ASN A 84 2.13 -23.24 -0.96
C ASN A 84 1.13 -22.11 -1.17
N GLY A 85 1.61 -20.95 -1.56
CA GLY A 85 0.79 -19.77 -1.77
C GLY A 85 0.03 -19.73 -3.07
N GLN A 86 0.22 -20.70 -3.91
CA GLN A 86 -0.44 -20.73 -5.21
C GLN A 86 -1.90 -21.12 -5.17
#